data_4cedbfb04dbbca04a844ceb237d03fcc
#
_entry.id   4cedbfb04dbbca04a844ceb237d03fcc
#
_cell.length_a   1.000
_cell.length_b   1.000
_cell.length_c   1.000
_cell.angle_alpha   90.00
_cell.angle_beta   90.00
_cell.angle_gamma   90.00
#
_symmetry.space_group_name_H-M   'P 1'
#
loop_
_entity.id
_entity.type
_entity.pdbx_description
1 polymer ?
#
loop_
_entity_poly.entity_id
_entity_poly.type
_entity_poly.pdbx_seq_one_letter_code
_entity_poly.pdbx_strand_id
1 'polypeptide(L)'
;MTDFLGIADYGAFCAAVLLFLALPGPGTFCLLASTGKGGRRAGAAATAGLILGDQVLLWLAVAGVAALLAAHPFWFKLVQYAGAAYLAWIGLRLIFAKPGASTPIRIEPHHYLRQALLITLLNPKAIVFYMAFFPLFIDPALHRGAVTFAAMAVTIAVLTAAYCLTLSAFAHAIGAKVRAHQRLARGLEKLAGVFLVGFGIRLGTQS
;
A
#
# COMPACT_ATOMS: atom_id res chain seq x y z
N MET A 1 -13.64 14.29 13.95
CA MET A 1 -13.24 13.92 12.58
C MET A 1 -12.43 15.09 12.05
N THR A 2 -11.15 14.89 11.82
CA THR A 2 -10.27 15.94 11.34
C THR A 2 -10.20 15.86 9.82
N ASP A 3 -11.08 16.63 9.16
CA ASP A 3 -11.04 16.81 7.71
C ASP A 3 -9.82 17.65 7.34
N PHE A 4 -8.85 17.02 6.71
CA PHE A 4 -7.68 17.73 6.18
C PHE A 4 -7.76 17.75 4.65
N LEU A 5 -7.92 18.91 4.07
CA LEU A 5 -7.98 19.13 2.62
C LEU A 5 -9.03 18.26 1.90
N GLY A 6 -10.15 17.94 2.56
CA GLY A 6 -11.23 17.13 2.00
C GLY A 6 -10.99 15.63 2.04
N ILE A 7 -10.00 15.16 2.79
CA ILE A 7 -9.78 13.75 3.08
C ILE A 7 -10.61 13.37 4.30
N ALA A 8 -11.54 12.44 4.14
CA ALA A 8 -12.32 11.92 5.24
C ALA A 8 -11.39 11.16 6.20
N ASP A 9 -11.38 11.56 7.47
CA ASP A 9 -10.55 10.97 8.53
C ASP A 9 -9.07 10.77 8.14
N TYR A 10 -8.37 11.89 8.01
CA TYR A 10 -6.94 11.91 7.62
C TYR A 10 -6.06 11.02 8.50
N GLY A 11 -6.36 10.91 9.79
CA GLY A 11 -5.64 10.03 10.71
C GLY A 11 -5.79 8.55 10.34
N ALA A 12 -7.00 8.13 10.06
CA ALA A 12 -7.28 6.76 9.60
C ALA A 12 -6.63 6.48 8.24
N PHE A 13 -6.61 7.47 7.33
CA PHE A 13 -5.92 7.37 6.05
C PHE A 13 -4.41 7.12 6.24
N CYS A 14 -3.74 7.95 7.05
CA CYS A 14 -2.31 7.77 7.34
C CYS A 14 -2.02 6.41 8.00
N ALA A 15 -2.83 6.02 8.99
CA ALA A 15 -2.68 4.74 9.68
C ALA A 15 -2.83 3.57 8.71
N ALA A 16 -3.77 3.64 7.80
CA ALA A 16 -4.02 2.62 6.81
C ALA A 16 -2.88 2.50 5.78
N VAL A 17 -2.33 3.63 5.31
CA VAL A 17 -1.14 3.64 4.44
C VAL A 17 0.05 3.01 5.17
N LEU A 18 0.31 3.38 6.42
CA LEU A 18 1.41 2.80 7.19
C LEU A 18 1.24 1.30 7.42
N LEU A 19 0.03 0.84 7.73
CA LEU A 19 -0.27 -0.58 7.86
C LEU A 19 -0.08 -1.32 6.54
N PHE A 20 -0.52 -0.74 5.42
CA PHE A 20 -0.28 -1.29 4.09
C PHE A 20 1.22 -1.45 3.80
N LEU A 21 2.03 -0.43 4.11
CA LEU A 21 3.48 -0.46 3.94
C LEU A 21 4.15 -1.49 4.86
N ALA A 22 3.70 -1.60 6.11
CA ALA A 22 4.24 -2.55 7.09
C ALA A 22 3.97 -4.01 6.73
N LEU A 23 2.96 -4.29 5.90
CA LEU A 23 2.70 -5.62 5.36
C LEU A 23 3.83 -6.06 4.45
N PRO A 24 4.59 -7.12 4.79
CA PRO A 24 5.65 -7.62 3.94
C PRO A 24 5.07 -8.07 2.59
N GLY A 25 5.64 -7.58 1.51
CA GLY A 25 5.19 -7.88 0.16
C GLY A 25 6.31 -7.70 -0.87
N PRO A 26 6.01 -7.89 -2.17
CA PRO A 26 6.99 -7.78 -3.23
C PRO A 26 7.82 -6.50 -3.19
N GLY A 27 7.19 -5.33 -2.92
CA GLY A 27 7.89 -4.05 -2.79
C GLY A 27 8.90 -4.03 -1.64
N THR A 28 8.51 -4.53 -0.46
CA THR A 28 9.39 -4.61 0.71
C THR A 28 10.59 -5.53 0.44
N PHE A 29 10.35 -6.68 -0.19
CA PHE A 29 11.43 -7.61 -0.56
C PHE A 29 12.36 -7.03 -1.62
N CYS A 30 11.81 -6.31 -2.61
CA CYS A 30 12.58 -5.58 -3.61
C CYS A 30 13.50 -4.54 -2.96
N LEU A 31 12.97 -3.73 -2.05
CA LEU A 31 13.72 -2.72 -1.30
C LEU A 31 14.87 -3.34 -0.51
N LEU A 32 14.58 -4.36 0.30
CA LEU A 32 15.58 -5.03 1.13
C LEU A 32 16.65 -5.74 0.28
N ALA A 33 16.26 -6.39 -0.81
CA ALA A 33 17.20 -7.04 -1.74
C ALA A 33 18.08 -6.02 -2.49
N SER A 34 17.50 -4.89 -2.93
CA SER A 34 18.24 -3.79 -3.55
C SER A 34 19.25 -3.19 -2.58
N THR A 35 18.81 -2.89 -1.35
CA THR A 35 19.69 -2.35 -0.30
C THR A 35 20.80 -3.32 0.05
N GLY A 36 20.51 -4.62 0.15
CA GLY A 36 21.48 -5.66 0.45
C GLY A 36 22.54 -5.82 -0.64
N LYS A 37 22.18 -5.61 -1.91
CA LYS A 37 23.09 -5.74 -3.06
C LYS A 37 23.90 -4.48 -3.38
N GLY A 38 23.26 -3.31 -3.32
CA GLY A 38 23.86 -2.05 -3.77
C GLY A 38 23.93 -0.96 -2.69
N GLY A 39 23.69 -1.33 -1.43
CA GLY A 39 23.79 -0.42 -0.29
C GLY A 39 22.70 0.67 -0.31
N ARG A 40 22.94 1.76 0.42
CA ARG A 40 21.97 2.86 0.60
C ARG A 40 21.53 3.52 -0.71
N ARG A 41 22.44 3.64 -1.69
CA ARG A 41 22.11 4.23 -2.99
C ARG A 41 21.10 3.38 -3.76
N ALA A 42 21.27 2.08 -3.77
CA ALA A 42 20.32 1.14 -4.37
C ALA A 42 18.97 1.12 -3.63
N GLY A 43 18.99 1.19 -2.30
CA GLY A 43 17.79 1.34 -1.47
C GLY A 43 17.02 2.63 -1.80
N ALA A 44 17.71 3.77 -1.93
CA ALA A 44 17.09 5.03 -2.32
C ALA A 44 16.50 4.97 -3.74
N ALA A 45 17.22 4.37 -4.70
CA ALA A 45 16.73 4.18 -6.05
C ALA A 45 15.48 3.26 -6.09
N ALA A 46 15.49 2.17 -5.32
CA ALA A 46 14.33 1.31 -5.18
C ALA A 46 13.14 2.05 -4.52
N THR A 47 13.40 2.85 -3.47
CA THR A 47 12.37 3.69 -2.84
C THR A 47 11.73 4.65 -3.85
N ALA A 48 12.54 5.33 -4.67
CA ALA A 48 12.02 6.19 -5.73
C ALA A 48 11.15 5.41 -6.74
N GLY A 49 11.56 4.20 -7.11
CA GLY A 49 10.78 3.33 -7.99
C GLY A 49 9.44 2.90 -7.38
N LEU A 50 9.42 2.55 -6.08
CA LEU A 50 8.19 2.24 -5.35
C LEU A 50 7.24 3.45 -5.34
N ILE A 51 7.74 4.64 -4.97
CA ILE A 51 6.94 5.87 -4.94
C ILE A 51 6.36 6.17 -6.33
N LEU A 52 7.17 6.10 -7.39
CA LEU A 52 6.67 6.33 -8.75
C LEU A 52 5.59 5.33 -9.14
N GLY A 53 5.74 4.05 -8.79
CA GLY A 53 4.71 3.05 -9.01
C GLY A 53 3.43 3.33 -8.24
N ASP A 54 3.55 3.73 -6.98
CA ASP A 54 2.44 4.14 -6.13
C ASP A 54 1.70 5.34 -6.72
N GLN A 55 2.44 6.37 -7.20
CA GLN A 55 1.83 7.53 -7.86
C GLN A 55 1.06 7.14 -9.12
N VAL A 56 1.62 6.29 -9.97
CA VAL A 56 0.92 5.82 -11.19
C VAL A 56 -0.38 5.11 -10.82
N LEU A 57 -0.34 4.17 -9.87
CA LEU A 57 -1.54 3.43 -9.43
C LEU A 57 -2.57 4.35 -8.78
N LEU A 58 -2.13 5.31 -7.97
CA LEU A 58 -3.00 6.30 -7.34
C LEU A 58 -3.74 7.14 -8.40
N TRP A 59 -3.02 7.72 -9.35
CA TRP A 59 -3.65 8.58 -10.37
C TRP A 59 -4.55 7.79 -11.32
N LEU A 60 -4.25 6.52 -11.59
CA LEU A 60 -5.17 5.62 -12.30
C LEU A 60 -6.44 5.36 -11.47
N ALA A 61 -6.30 5.16 -10.16
CA ALA A 61 -7.45 5.02 -9.27
C ALA A 61 -8.30 6.31 -9.20
N VAL A 62 -7.65 7.48 -9.13
CA VAL A 62 -8.34 8.79 -9.19
C VAL A 62 -9.14 8.94 -10.47
N ALA A 63 -8.53 8.63 -11.62
CA ALA A 63 -9.21 8.70 -12.91
C ALA A 63 -10.41 7.74 -12.97
N GLY A 64 -10.25 6.52 -12.45
CA GLY A 64 -11.33 5.54 -12.35
C GLY A 64 -12.47 5.98 -11.43
N VAL A 65 -12.15 6.52 -10.25
CA VAL A 65 -13.13 7.06 -9.29
C VAL A 65 -13.88 8.25 -9.90
N ALA A 66 -13.17 9.19 -10.52
CA ALA A 66 -13.80 10.34 -11.16
C ALA A 66 -14.77 9.92 -12.27
N ALA A 67 -14.37 8.94 -13.09
CA ALA A 67 -15.22 8.39 -14.14
C ALA A 67 -16.48 7.69 -13.57
N LEU A 68 -16.34 6.93 -12.48
CA LEU A 68 -17.45 6.24 -11.83
C LEU A 68 -18.44 7.20 -11.18
N LEU A 69 -17.94 8.25 -10.51
CA LEU A 69 -18.79 9.28 -9.91
C LEU A 69 -19.58 10.06 -10.98
N ALA A 70 -18.94 10.34 -12.13
CA ALA A 70 -19.58 11.01 -13.24
C ALA A 70 -20.64 10.11 -13.94
N ALA A 71 -20.42 8.79 -13.98
CA ALA A 71 -21.32 7.85 -14.63
C ALA A 71 -22.59 7.58 -13.83
N HIS A 72 -22.48 7.12 -12.59
CA HIS A 72 -23.61 6.87 -11.69
C HIS A 72 -23.15 6.46 -10.29
N PRO A 73 -23.75 6.98 -9.20
CA PRO A 73 -23.39 6.61 -7.81
C PRO A 73 -23.48 5.10 -7.50
N PHE A 74 -24.36 4.38 -8.19
CA PHE A 74 -24.49 2.92 -8.04
C PHE A 74 -23.19 2.17 -8.36
N TRP A 75 -22.50 2.52 -9.46
CA TRP A 75 -21.25 1.87 -9.85
C TRP A 75 -20.13 2.14 -8.86
N PHE A 76 -20.11 3.34 -8.29
CA PHE A 76 -19.15 3.68 -7.24
C PHE A 76 -19.35 2.79 -5.99
N LYS A 77 -20.60 2.64 -5.53
CA LYS A 77 -20.93 1.74 -4.42
C LYS A 77 -20.56 0.28 -4.72
N LEU A 78 -20.83 -0.19 -5.93
CA LEU A 78 -20.48 -1.57 -6.33
C LEU A 78 -18.97 -1.81 -6.24
N VAL A 79 -18.15 -0.84 -6.71
CA VAL A 79 -16.67 -0.93 -6.60
C VAL A 79 -16.22 -0.88 -5.14
N GLN A 80 -16.83 -0.04 -4.30
CA GLN A 80 -16.56 -0.02 -2.85
C GLN A 80 -16.81 -1.38 -2.20
N TYR A 81 -17.98 -2.00 -2.46
CA TYR A 81 -18.31 -3.32 -1.91
C TYR A 81 -17.36 -4.42 -2.41
N ALA A 82 -17.07 -4.42 -3.71
CA ALA A 82 -16.11 -5.37 -4.29
C ALA A 82 -14.72 -5.20 -3.67
N GLY A 83 -14.29 -3.95 -3.45
CA GLY A 83 -13.05 -3.62 -2.77
C GLY A 83 -13.03 -4.08 -1.31
N ALA A 84 -14.10 -3.83 -0.56
CA ALA A 84 -14.25 -4.28 0.82
C ALA A 84 -14.18 -5.80 0.95
N ALA A 85 -14.91 -6.53 0.08
CA ALA A 85 -14.87 -7.99 0.02
C ALA A 85 -13.48 -8.53 -0.31
N TYR A 86 -12.78 -7.88 -1.25
CA TYR A 86 -11.43 -8.28 -1.62
C TYR A 86 -10.40 -8.00 -0.50
N LEU A 87 -10.52 -6.88 0.21
CA LEU A 87 -9.68 -6.59 1.38
C LEU A 87 -9.88 -7.64 2.48
N ALA A 88 -11.14 -8.02 2.75
CA ALA A 88 -11.46 -9.08 3.67
C ALA A 88 -10.84 -10.42 3.22
N TRP A 89 -10.91 -10.76 1.93
CA TRP A 89 -10.30 -11.95 1.37
C TRP A 89 -8.77 -11.95 1.50
N ILE A 90 -8.10 -10.84 1.19
CA ILE A 90 -6.64 -10.70 1.41
C ILE A 90 -6.32 -10.84 2.89
N GLY A 91 -7.08 -10.18 3.76
CA GLY A 91 -6.91 -10.27 5.20
C GLY A 91 -6.99 -11.71 5.70
N LEU A 92 -7.98 -12.47 5.24
CA LEU A 92 -8.10 -13.90 5.54
C LEU A 92 -6.92 -14.70 5.01
N ARG A 93 -6.48 -14.45 3.77
CA ARG A 93 -5.29 -15.12 3.21
C ARG A 93 -4.03 -14.86 4.03
N LEU A 94 -3.85 -13.65 4.56
CA LEU A 94 -2.70 -13.32 5.42
C LEU A 94 -2.77 -14.03 6.78
N ILE A 95 -3.97 -14.15 7.36
CA ILE A 95 -4.19 -14.86 8.63
C ILE A 95 -3.82 -16.35 8.49
N PHE A 96 -4.20 -16.95 7.36
CA PHE A 96 -4.02 -18.39 7.09
C PHE A 96 -2.80 -18.73 6.22
N ALA A 97 -1.97 -17.75 5.85
CA ALA A 97 -0.78 -17.98 5.02
C ALA A 97 0.22 -18.93 5.69
N LYS A 98 0.73 -19.89 4.91
CA LYS A 98 1.81 -20.76 5.34
C LYS A 98 3.16 -20.00 5.32
N PRO A 99 4.06 -20.26 6.27
CA PRO A 99 5.38 -19.61 6.29
C PRO A 99 6.20 -19.95 5.04
N GLY A 100 6.87 -18.94 4.48
CA GLY A 100 7.87 -19.15 3.43
C GLY A 100 7.35 -19.13 1.99
N ALA A 101 6.10 -18.76 1.74
CA ALA A 101 5.52 -18.68 0.39
C ALA A 101 6.00 -17.46 -0.44
N SER A 102 6.97 -16.68 0.02
CA SER A 102 7.51 -15.56 -0.75
C SER A 102 8.47 -16.07 -1.83
N THR A 103 8.10 -15.82 -3.07
CA THR A 103 8.98 -16.09 -4.22
C THR A 103 10.22 -15.20 -4.11
N PRO A 104 11.45 -15.73 -4.20
CA PRO A 104 12.65 -14.92 -4.15
C PRO A 104 12.69 -13.99 -5.37
N ILE A 105 12.61 -12.68 -5.13
CA ILE A 105 12.72 -11.67 -6.17
C ILE A 105 14.19 -11.55 -6.57
N ARG A 106 14.49 -11.88 -7.83
CA ARG A 106 15.83 -11.65 -8.40
C ARG A 106 15.95 -10.17 -8.75
N ILE A 107 16.84 -9.46 -8.06
CA ILE A 107 17.15 -8.06 -8.33
C ILE A 107 18.42 -8.00 -9.16
N GLU A 108 18.36 -7.36 -10.33
CA GLU A 108 19.54 -7.09 -11.17
C GLU A 108 20.26 -5.82 -10.71
N PRO A 109 21.59 -5.83 -10.62
CA PRO A 109 22.35 -4.62 -10.31
C PRO A 109 22.06 -3.51 -11.34
N HIS A 110 22.17 -2.25 -10.90
CA HIS A 110 21.98 -1.04 -11.69
C HIS A 110 20.56 -0.71 -12.17
N HIS A 111 19.57 -1.60 -12.04
CA HIS A 111 18.17 -1.36 -12.45
C HIS A 111 17.18 -1.24 -11.29
N TYR A 112 17.66 -0.85 -10.10
CA TYR A 112 16.88 -0.86 -8.86
C TYR A 112 15.59 -0.05 -8.94
N LEU A 113 15.62 1.17 -9.49
CA LEU A 113 14.44 2.02 -9.66
C LEU A 113 13.42 1.36 -10.60
N ARG A 114 13.86 0.96 -11.80
CA ARG A 114 12.96 0.37 -12.80
C ARG A 114 12.33 -0.92 -12.31
N GLN A 115 13.09 -1.77 -11.64
CA GLN A 115 12.57 -3.03 -11.10
C GLN A 115 11.56 -2.78 -9.98
N ALA A 116 11.82 -1.84 -9.08
CA ALA A 116 10.91 -1.46 -8.01
C ALA A 116 9.61 -0.86 -8.58
N LEU A 117 9.70 0.01 -9.58
CA LEU A 117 8.56 0.54 -10.31
C LEU A 117 7.69 -0.58 -10.91
N LEU A 118 8.30 -1.47 -11.70
CA LEU A 118 7.57 -2.56 -12.33
C LEU A 118 6.96 -3.53 -11.32
N ILE A 119 7.70 -3.85 -10.26
CA ILE A 119 7.21 -4.69 -9.17
C ILE A 119 5.98 -4.04 -8.52
N THR A 120 5.96 -2.73 -8.30
CA THR A 120 4.79 -2.03 -7.73
C THR A 120 3.61 -2.04 -8.69
N LEU A 121 3.83 -1.71 -9.96
CA LEU A 121 2.77 -1.68 -10.97
C LEU A 121 2.11 -3.05 -11.20
N LEU A 122 2.89 -4.13 -11.08
CA LEU A 122 2.40 -5.50 -11.23
C LEU A 122 2.02 -6.17 -9.90
N ASN A 123 2.15 -5.45 -8.79
CA ASN A 123 1.85 -5.99 -7.47
C ASN A 123 0.34 -5.99 -7.21
N PRO A 124 -0.30 -7.17 -7.16
CA PRO A 124 -1.75 -7.24 -6.94
C PRO A 124 -2.18 -6.61 -5.60
N LYS A 125 -1.31 -6.67 -4.58
CA LYS A 125 -1.56 -6.01 -3.29
C LYS A 125 -1.66 -4.49 -3.46
N ALA A 126 -0.74 -3.87 -4.23
CA ALA A 126 -0.74 -2.42 -4.46
C ALA A 126 -1.93 -2.01 -5.34
N ILE A 127 -2.16 -2.73 -6.45
CA ILE A 127 -3.28 -2.45 -7.36
C ILE A 127 -4.59 -2.39 -6.57
N VAL A 128 -4.84 -3.41 -5.74
CA VAL A 128 -6.09 -3.48 -4.99
C VAL A 128 -6.15 -2.44 -3.88
N PHE A 129 -5.03 -2.15 -3.21
CA PHE A 129 -4.98 -1.07 -2.24
C PHE A 129 -5.44 0.25 -2.89
N TYR A 130 -4.89 0.63 -4.04
CA TYR A 130 -5.28 1.87 -4.69
C TYR A 130 -6.70 1.83 -5.26
N MET A 131 -7.13 0.74 -5.86
CA MET A 131 -8.45 0.67 -6.49
C MET A 131 -9.59 0.50 -5.49
N ALA A 132 -9.39 -0.25 -4.42
CA ALA A 132 -10.44 -0.57 -3.46
C ALA A 132 -10.41 0.30 -2.20
N PHE A 133 -9.23 0.64 -1.73
CA PHE A 133 -9.03 1.33 -0.47
C PHE A 133 -9.02 2.86 -0.62
N PHE A 134 -8.41 3.37 -1.67
CA PHE A 134 -8.30 4.80 -1.91
C PHE A 134 -9.66 5.53 -1.96
N PRO A 135 -10.70 5.00 -2.65
CA PRO A 135 -12.01 5.64 -2.72
C PRO A 135 -12.70 5.83 -1.36
N LEU A 136 -12.29 5.07 -0.34
CA LEU A 136 -12.95 5.07 0.98
C LEU A 136 -12.67 6.32 1.81
N PHE A 137 -11.58 7.01 1.47
CA PHE A 137 -11.19 8.26 2.12
C PHE A 137 -11.63 9.50 1.33
N ILE A 138 -12.42 9.30 0.28
CA ILE A 138 -13.01 10.38 -0.51
C ILE A 138 -14.48 10.50 -0.09
N ASP A 139 -14.79 11.58 0.61
CA ASP A 139 -16.18 11.95 0.87
C ASP A 139 -16.67 12.81 -0.30
N PRO A 140 -17.69 12.39 -1.05
CA PRO A 140 -18.23 13.18 -2.16
C PRO A 140 -18.69 14.58 -1.78
N ALA A 141 -19.09 14.80 -0.52
CA ALA A 141 -19.54 16.10 -0.02
C ALA A 141 -18.39 17.03 0.41
N LEU A 142 -17.25 16.47 0.78
CA LEU A 142 -16.12 17.19 1.37
C LEU A 142 -14.92 17.34 0.42
N HIS A 143 -14.82 16.49 -0.61
CA HIS A 143 -13.65 16.50 -1.49
C HIS A 143 -13.54 17.81 -2.29
N ARG A 144 -12.33 18.31 -2.38
CA ARG A 144 -11.98 19.55 -3.10
C ARG A 144 -11.37 19.27 -4.48
N GLY A 145 -11.83 18.19 -5.14
CA GLY A 145 -11.31 17.79 -6.44
C GLY A 145 -9.80 17.52 -6.45
N ALA A 146 -9.08 18.13 -7.38
CA ALA A 146 -7.63 17.92 -7.55
C ALA A 146 -6.80 18.19 -6.29
N VAL A 147 -7.23 19.11 -5.41
CA VAL A 147 -6.51 19.43 -4.17
C VAL A 147 -6.52 18.26 -3.20
N THR A 148 -7.66 17.59 -3.02
CA THR A 148 -7.76 16.40 -2.18
C THR A 148 -6.87 15.28 -2.70
N PHE A 149 -6.93 15.01 -4.00
CA PHE A 149 -6.13 13.96 -4.63
C PHE A 149 -4.62 14.25 -4.55
N ALA A 150 -4.22 15.49 -4.77
CA ALA A 150 -2.83 15.91 -4.62
C ALA A 150 -2.34 15.78 -3.17
N ALA A 151 -3.16 16.15 -2.19
CA ALA A 151 -2.84 15.98 -0.77
C ALA A 151 -2.65 14.49 -0.41
N MET A 152 -3.53 13.60 -0.89
CA MET A 152 -3.40 12.16 -0.71
C MET A 152 -2.13 11.63 -1.39
N ALA A 153 -1.83 12.06 -2.62
CA ALA A 153 -0.65 11.67 -3.38
C ALA A 153 0.65 12.07 -2.65
N VAL A 154 0.73 13.30 -2.15
CA VAL A 154 1.88 13.79 -1.38
C VAL A 154 2.01 13.04 -0.06
N THR A 155 0.91 12.82 0.66
CA THR A 155 0.92 12.06 1.91
C THR A 155 1.45 10.65 1.71
N ILE A 156 0.95 9.93 0.70
CA ILE A 156 1.45 8.58 0.38
C ILE A 156 2.94 8.62 0.02
N ALA A 157 3.37 9.55 -0.82
CA ALA A 157 4.78 9.67 -1.21
C ALA A 157 5.69 9.92 0.00
N VAL A 158 5.29 10.80 0.91
CA VAL A 158 6.05 11.12 2.13
C VAL A 158 6.10 9.92 3.07
N LEU A 159 4.96 9.27 3.33
CA LEU A 159 4.92 8.09 4.21
C LEU A 159 5.71 6.91 3.60
N THR A 160 5.59 6.66 2.29
CA THR A 160 6.36 5.64 1.59
C THR A 160 7.87 5.94 1.65
N ALA A 161 8.26 7.21 1.41
CA ALA A 161 9.66 7.64 1.52
C ALA A 161 10.20 7.42 2.94
N ALA A 162 9.50 7.91 3.95
CA ALA A 162 9.90 7.79 5.36
C ALA A 162 10.04 6.31 5.77
N TYR A 163 9.04 5.50 5.46
CA TYR A 163 9.05 4.07 5.75
C TYR A 163 10.19 3.33 5.03
N CYS A 164 10.29 3.49 3.72
CA CYS A 164 11.27 2.77 2.90
C CYS A 164 12.72 3.19 3.21
N LEU A 165 12.98 4.48 3.41
CA LEU A 165 14.32 4.96 3.76
C LEU A 165 14.73 4.49 5.16
N THR A 166 13.80 4.51 6.12
CA THR A 166 14.03 3.95 7.47
C THR A 166 14.33 2.46 7.38
N LEU A 167 13.50 1.69 6.66
CA LEU A 167 13.70 0.27 6.48
C LEU A 167 15.04 -0.04 5.78
N SER A 168 15.41 0.76 4.76
CA SER A 168 16.70 0.65 4.06
C SER A 168 17.89 0.97 4.98
N ALA A 169 17.78 1.99 5.82
CA ALA A 169 18.83 2.36 6.78
C ALA A 169 19.12 1.22 7.79
N PHE A 170 18.07 0.53 8.23
CA PHE A 170 18.16 -0.58 9.16
C PHE A 170 18.18 -1.96 8.49
N ALA A 171 18.30 -2.03 7.17
CA ALA A 171 18.18 -3.27 6.40
C ALA A 171 19.12 -4.38 6.89
N HIS A 172 20.35 -4.05 7.28
CA HIS A 172 21.32 -5.02 7.83
C HIS A 172 20.86 -5.61 9.16
N ALA A 173 20.40 -4.77 10.09
CA ALA A 173 19.94 -5.21 11.41
C ALA A 173 18.58 -5.93 11.31
N ILE A 174 17.67 -5.40 10.50
CA ILE A 174 16.34 -5.97 10.29
C ILE A 174 16.41 -7.27 9.48
N GLY A 175 17.22 -7.31 8.43
CA GLY A 175 17.37 -8.51 7.61
C GLY A 175 17.91 -9.71 8.37
N ALA A 176 18.82 -9.48 9.33
CA ALA A 176 19.29 -10.52 10.23
C ALA A 176 18.20 -10.96 11.23
N LYS A 177 17.48 -10.01 11.84
CA LYS A 177 16.39 -10.30 12.79
C LYS A 177 15.16 -10.92 12.14
N VAL A 178 14.75 -10.49 10.96
CA VAL A 178 13.58 -11.08 10.24
C VAL A 178 13.88 -12.49 9.78
N ARG A 179 15.12 -12.76 9.34
CA ARG A 179 15.56 -14.14 9.05
C ARG A 179 15.60 -15.00 10.30
N ALA A 180 15.99 -14.43 11.45
CA ALA A 180 16.07 -15.16 12.72
C ALA A 180 14.70 -15.35 13.42
N HIS A 181 13.73 -14.47 13.17
CA HIS A 181 12.46 -14.44 13.89
C HIS A 181 11.25 -14.53 12.95
N GLN A 182 11.09 -15.66 12.27
CA GLN A 182 9.89 -15.95 11.43
C GLN A 182 8.56 -15.81 12.20
N ARG A 183 8.57 -15.94 13.52
CA ARG A 183 7.41 -15.74 14.38
C ARG A 183 6.96 -14.28 14.43
N LEU A 184 7.91 -13.33 14.43
CA LEU A 184 7.61 -11.90 14.43
C LEU A 184 6.97 -11.46 13.09
N ALA A 185 7.55 -11.90 11.97
CA ALA A 185 6.97 -11.65 10.64
C ALA A 185 5.53 -12.19 10.54
N ARG A 186 5.28 -13.40 11.04
CA ARG A 186 3.93 -13.98 11.12
C ARG A 186 2.98 -13.18 12.01
N GLY A 187 3.46 -12.69 13.14
CA GLY A 187 2.65 -11.84 14.04
C GLY A 187 2.15 -10.59 13.32
N LEU A 188 3.05 -9.92 12.59
CA LEU A 188 2.72 -8.73 11.80
C LEU A 188 1.76 -9.04 10.65
N GLU A 189 1.97 -10.15 9.91
CA GLU A 189 1.06 -10.60 8.85
C GLU A 189 -0.35 -10.88 9.37
N LYS A 190 -0.47 -11.57 10.53
CA LYS A 190 -1.77 -11.84 11.16
C LYS A 190 -2.46 -10.59 11.65
N LEU A 191 -1.73 -9.69 12.33
CA LEU A 191 -2.29 -8.42 12.81
C LEU A 191 -2.83 -7.58 11.63
N ALA A 192 -2.08 -7.51 10.56
CA ALA A 192 -2.51 -6.80 9.37
C ALA A 192 -3.69 -7.49 8.68
N GLY A 193 -3.73 -8.83 8.66
CA GLY A 193 -4.87 -9.60 8.18
C GLY A 193 -6.14 -9.30 8.97
N VAL A 194 -6.06 -9.29 10.30
CA VAL A 194 -7.19 -8.93 11.18
C VAL A 194 -7.66 -7.50 10.93
N PHE A 195 -6.71 -6.56 10.78
CA PHE A 195 -7.05 -5.17 10.47
C PHE A 195 -7.78 -5.03 9.12
N LEU A 196 -7.28 -5.70 8.07
CA LEU A 196 -7.91 -5.68 6.74
C LEU A 196 -9.31 -6.29 6.74
N VAL A 197 -9.52 -7.38 7.48
CA VAL A 197 -10.85 -7.98 7.65
C VAL A 197 -11.78 -7.03 8.42
N GLY A 198 -11.33 -6.50 9.54
CA GLY A 198 -12.12 -5.56 10.35
C GLY A 198 -12.48 -4.30 9.56
N PHE A 199 -11.55 -3.79 8.78
CA PHE A 199 -11.77 -2.63 7.92
C PHE A 199 -12.74 -2.94 6.77
N GLY A 200 -12.60 -4.09 6.11
CA GLY A 200 -13.53 -4.56 5.08
C GLY A 200 -14.96 -4.70 5.60
N ILE A 201 -15.13 -5.25 6.81
CA ILE A 201 -16.45 -5.36 7.48
C ILE A 201 -17.01 -3.96 7.77
N ARG A 202 -16.21 -3.06 8.36
CA ARG A 202 -16.65 -1.69 8.66
C ARG A 202 -17.18 -0.97 7.42
N LEU A 203 -16.53 -1.15 6.28
CA LEU A 203 -16.94 -0.56 5.02
C LEU A 203 -18.24 -1.14 4.48
N GLY A 204 -18.41 -2.45 4.57
CA GLY A 204 -19.66 -3.10 4.17
C GLY A 204 -20.88 -2.71 5.02
N THR A 205 -20.64 -2.15 6.21
CA THR A 205 -21.71 -1.78 7.16
C THR A 205 -22.01 -0.29 7.25
N GLN A 206 -21.14 0.59 6.67
CA GLN A 206 -21.30 2.07 6.74
C GLN A 206 -22.01 2.69 5.53
N SER A 207 -22.55 1.89 4.61
CA SER A 207 -23.24 2.34 3.39
C SER A 207 -24.75 2.30 3.49
#